data_4f2f1928696e3aec04a7f7ad99d74b0e
#
_entry.id   4f2f1928696e3aec04a7f7ad99d74b0e
#
_cell.length_a   1.000
_cell.length_b   1.000
_cell.length_c   1.000
_cell.angle_alpha   90.00
_cell.angle_beta   90.00
_cell.angle_gamma   90.00
#
_symmetry.space_group_name_H-M   'P 1'
#
loop_
_entity.id
_entity.type
_entity.pdbx_description
1 polymer ?
#
loop_
_entity_poly.entity_id
_entity_poly.type
_entity_poly.pdbx_seq_one_letter_code
_entity_poly.pdbx_strand_id
1 'polypeptide(L)'
;MAEAFSNKITRTCGIVSTSTSGSIGIQTTWITGISTVGVGVSHLVDNQHFLAGTRISSIGVGTVVTDTLSVNTVAAANQVFNFLGPTTCYTSAAATKSILIGGTFANLTANSVNLTVEVYDSSADVTGILAGNIPVPTGSSFVISDAGKSVLEATDEVRVYCTSTNAIDVNLSILTGVS
;
A
#
# COMPACT_ATOMS: atom_id res chain seq x y z
N MET A 1 -23.29 -15.36 -14.42
CA MET A 1 -23.61 -15.06 -13.00
C MET A 1 -24.45 -13.78 -12.98
N ALA A 2 -25.37 -13.60 -12.04
CA ALA A 2 -26.11 -12.33 -11.97
C ALA A 2 -25.19 -11.22 -11.44
N GLU A 3 -25.23 -10.05 -12.07
CA GLU A 3 -24.55 -8.86 -11.57
C GLU A 3 -25.16 -8.44 -10.23
N ALA A 4 -24.31 -8.06 -9.26
CA ALA A 4 -24.75 -7.64 -7.96
C ALA A 4 -23.88 -6.49 -7.42
N PHE A 5 -24.53 -5.43 -6.94
CA PHE A 5 -23.87 -4.39 -6.16
C PHE A 5 -23.64 -4.87 -4.72
N SER A 6 -22.46 -4.66 -4.20
CA SER A 6 -22.14 -4.96 -2.81
C SER A 6 -21.13 -3.97 -2.24
N ASN A 7 -21.29 -3.69 -0.94
CA ASN A 7 -20.23 -3.01 -0.18
C ASN A 7 -19.30 -4.04 0.45
N LYS A 8 -18.01 -3.75 0.39
CA LYS A 8 -16.97 -4.54 1.04
C LYS A 8 -16.30 -3.67 2.10
N ILE A 9 -16.38 -4.11 3.34
CA ILE A 9 -15.83 -3.38 4.47
C ILE A 9 -14.63 -4.14 5.01
N THR A 10 -13.48 -3.44 5.11
CA THR A 10 -12.28 -3.93 5.77
C THR A 10 -11.90 -2.94 6.86
N ARG A 11 -11.80 -3.40 8.08
CA ARG A 11 -11.53 -2.55 9.24
C ARG A 11 -10.05 -2.61 9.64
N THR A 12 -9.59 -1.53 10.26
CA THR A 12 -8.26 -1.48 10.88
C THR A 12 -7.14 -1.83 9.90
N CYS A 13 -7.21 -1.29 8.69
CA CYS A 13 -6.16 -1.45 7.69
C CYS A 13 -4.90 -0.69 8.10
N GLY A 14 -3.75 -1.25 7.71
CA GLY A 14 -2.41 -0.72 7.93
C GLY A 14 -1.52 -1.72 8.67
N ILE A 15 -0.41 -2.05 8.02
CA ILE A 15 0.63 -2.92 8.55
C ILE A 15 1.94 -2.16 8.43
N VAL A 16 2.56 -1.84 9.58
CA VAL A 16 3.82 -1.09 9.61
C VAL A 16 4.86 -1.85 10.41
N SER A 17 6.01 -2.11 9.78
CA SER A 17 7.22 -2.61 10.44
C SER A 17 8.25 -1.50 10.46
N THR A 18 8.77 -1.16 11.65
CA THR A 18 9.72 -0.06 11.83
C THR A 18 11.10 -0.58 12.22
N SER A 19 12.13 -0.04 11.61
CA SER A 19 13.53 -0.21 12.01
C SER A 19 14.18 1.16 12.27
N THR A 20 14.91 1.29 13.39
CA THR A 20 15.44 2.57 13.88
C THR A 20 16.94 2.75 13.71
N SER A 21 17.66 1.75 13.20
CA SER A 21 19.12 1.77 13.10
C SER A 21 19.63 1.66 11.66
N GLY A 22 18.78 1.86 10.69
CA GLY A 22 19.12 1.68 9.28
C GLY A 22 20.15 2.68 8.78
N SER A 23 20.95 2.26 7.83
CA SER A 23 21.90 3.10 7.11
C SER A 23 21.66 3.00 5.60
N ILE A 24 21.88 4.11 4.92
CA ILE A 24 21.73 4.23 3.48
C ILE A 24 22.94 4.95 2.89
N GLY A 25 23.51 4.40 1.82
CA GLY A 25 24.55 5.05 1.02
C GLY A 25 23.98 6.15 0.11
N ILE A 26 24.83 6.75 -0.69
CA ILE A 26 24.44 7.77 -1.66
C ILE A 26 23.81 7.07 -2.87
N GLN A 27 22.62 7.51 -3.29
CA GLN A 27 21.93 7.03 -4.50
C GLN A 27 22.03 5.50 -4.66
N THR A 28 21.61 4.78 -3.62
CA THR A 28 21.66 3.32 -3.56
C THR A 28 20.29 2.70 -3.42
N THR A 29 20.16 1.45 -3.83
CA THR A 29 18.97 0.62 -3.54
C THR A 29 19.11 -0.15 -2.23
N TRP A 30 20.23 -0.08 -1.52
CA TRP A 30 20.51 -0.87 -0.34
C TRP A 30 20.23 -0.09 0.94
N ILE A 31 19.42 -0.67 1.82
CA ILE A 31 19.24 -0.25 3.21
C ILE A 31 19.87 -1.34 4.08
N THR A 32 20.78 -0.98 4.97
CA THR A 32 21.56 -1.92 5.80
C THR A 32 21.41 -1.61 7.29
N GLY A 33 21.75 -2.58 8.14
CA GLY A 33 21.70 -2.41 9.60
C GLY A 33 20.28 -2.33 10.17
N ILE A 34 19.31 -2.95 9.50
CA ILE A 34 17.89 -2.90 9.86
C ILE A 34 17.39 -4.22 10.46
N SER A 35 16.30 -4.14 11.22
CA SER A 35 15.47 -5.31 11.54
C SER A 35 14.58 -5.62 10.33
N THR A 36 14.58 -6.86 9.88
CA THR A 36 13.73 -7.34 8.79
C THR A 36 12.49 -8.10 9.28
N VAL A 37 12.22 -8.06 10.59
CA VAL A 37 11.04 -8.70 11.18
C VAL A 37 9.77 -8.01 10.69
N GLY A 38 8.84 -8.78 10.11
CA GLY A 38 7.59 -8.26 9.55
C GLY A 38 7.74 -7.50 8.23
N VAL A 39 8.93 -7.47 7.65
CA VAL A 39 9.19 -6.86 6.34
C VAL A 39 8.98 -7.90 5.24
N GLY A 40 8.27 -7.53 4.18
CA GLY A 40 8.01 -8.37 3.01
C GLY A 40 8.49 -7.74 1.71
N VAL A 41 8.71 -8.56 0.69
CA VAL A 41 8.87 -8.08 -0.68
C VAL A 41 7.61 -7.36 -1.10
N SER A 42 7.73 -6.34 -1.94
CA SER A 42 6.67 -5.42 -2.37
C SER A 42 6.10 -4.50 -1.28
N HIS A 43 6.57 -4.57 -0.01
CA HIS A 43 6.24 -3.53 0.97
C HIS A 43 6.75 -2.17 0.49
N LEU A 44 5.98 -1.12 0.76
CA LEU A 44 6.41 0.26 0.48
C LEU A 44 7.43 0.71 1.53
N VAL A 45 8.39 1.54 1.10
CA VAL A 45 9.37 2.17 1.99
C VAL A 45 8.93 3.60 2.28
N ASP A 46 8.64 3.89 3.55
CA ASP A 46 8.35 5.24 4.03
C ASP A 46 9.56 5.79 4.79
N ASN A 47 10.30 6.64 4.09
CA ASN A 47 11.47 7.36 4.60
C ASN A 47 11.80 8.53 3.66
N GLN A 48 12.30 9.63 4.21
CA GLN A 48 12.62 10.86 3.47
C GLN A 48 13.64 10.71 2.33
N HIS A 49 14.40 9.62 2.31
CA HIS A 49 15.43 9.36 1.29
C HIS A 49 14.90 8.57 0.10
N PHE A 50 13.63 8.19 0.10
CA PHE A 50 12.98 7.48 -1.01
C PHE A 50 11.76 8.23 -1.52
N LEU A 51 11.50 8.08 -2.81
CA LEU A 51 10.26 8.58 -3.39
C LEU A 51 9.07 7.75 -2.91
N ALA A 52 7.93 8.40 -2.77
CA ALA A 52 6.68 7.70 -2.47
C ALA A 52 6.41 6.62 -3.54
N GLY A 53 6.04 5.43 -3.10
CA GLY A 53 5.83 4.28 -4.00
C GLY A 53 7.04 3.36 -4.17
N THR A 54 8.22 3.72 -3.63
CA THR A 54 9.39 2.82 -3.60
C THR A 54 9.05 1.53 -2.86
N ARG A 55 9.42 0.38 -3.45
CA ARG A 55 9.12 -0.95 -2.93
C ARG A 55 10.38 -1.74 -2.62
N ILE A 56 10.23 -2.71 -1.72
CA ILE A 56 11.26 -3.71 -1.45
C ILE A 56 11.24 -4.75 -2.58
N SER A 57 12.38 -4.93 -3.24
CA SER A 57 12.59 -5.94 -4.28
C SER A 57 13.19 -7.23 -3.73
N SER A 58 14.01 -7.15 -2.67
CA SER A 58 14.55 -8.34 -2.00
C SER A 58 14.94 -8.08 -0.56
N ILE A 59 15.03 -9.15 0.24
CA ILE A 59 15.33 -9.11 1.67
C ILE A 59 16.50 -10.04 1.96
N GLY A 60 17.51 -9.51 2.69
CA GLY A 60 18.64 -10.24 3.23
C GLY A 60 18.70 -10.16 4.76
N VAL A 61 19.73 -10.74 5.35
CA VAL A 61 19.95 -10.64 6.80
C VAL A 61 20.38 -9.21 7.14
N GLY A 62 19.55 -8.50 7.89
CA GLY A 62 19.81 -7.10 8.28
C GLY A 62 19.85 -6.11 7.13
N THR A 63 19.32 -6.49 5.94
CA THR A 63 19.35 -5.65 4.74
C THR A 63 18.09 -5.81 3.90
N VAL A 64 17.71 -4.77 3.18
CA VAL A 64 16.73 -4.84 2.09
C VAL A 64 17.27 -4.12 0.86
N VAL A 65 16.78 -4.54 -0.31
CA VAL A 65 17.01 -3.87 -1.59
C VAL A 65 15.71 -3.29 -2.07
N THR A 66 15.74 -2.05 -2.54
CA THR A 66 14.58 -1.36 -3.12
C THR A 66 14.58 -1.44 -4.65
N ASP A 67 13.43 -1.25 -5.25
CA ASP A 67 13.23 -1.21 -6.70
C ASP A 67 13.75 0.09 -7.35
N THR A 68 13.86 1.16 -6.55
CA THR A 68 14.35 2.47 -6.99
C THR A 68 15.53 2.92 -6.14
N LEU A 69 16.37 3.80 -6.72
CA LEU A 69 17.47 4.41 -6.01
C LEU A 69 16.96 5.45 -4.99
N SER A 70 17.67 5.57 -3.86
CA SER A 70 17.47 6.67 -2.93
C SER A 70 17.84 8.02 -3.57
N VAL A 71 17.20 9.08 -3.09
CA VAL A 71 17.42 10.46 -3.62
C VAL A 71 18.45 11.25 -2.82
N ASN A 72 19.06 10.66 -1.79
CA ASN A 72 20.03 11.34 -0.94
C ASN A 72 21.38 11.55 -1.65
N THR A 73 22.00 12.68 -1.37
CA THR A 73 23.33 13.06 -1.88
C THR A 73 24.47 12.81 -0.88
N VAL A 74 24.12 12.45 0.35
CA VAL A 74 25.06 12.13 1.44
C VAL A 74 24.59 10.85 2.12
N ALA A 75 25.53 9.96 2.45
CA ALA A 75 25.22 8.76 3.22
C ALA A 75 24.63 9.12 4.60
N ALA A 76 23.62 8.40 5.02
CA ALA A 76 22.93 8.63 6.28
C ALA A 76 22.88 7.34 7.12
N ALA A 77 23.24 7.46 8.40
CA ALA A 77 23.20 6.36 9.37
C ALA A 77 22.15 6.65 10.44
N ASN A 78 21.76 5.61 11.18
CA ASN A 78 20.77 5.70 12.28
C ASN A 78 19.44 6.31 11.83
N GLN A 79 19.00 5.95 10.63
CA GLN A 79 17.73 6.40 10.08
C GLN A 79 16.60 5.48 10.52
N VAL A 80 15.40 6.07 10.65
CA VAL A 80 14.16 5.32 10.84
C VAL A 80 13.58 4.99 9.48
N PHE A 81 13.35 3.72 9.22
CA PHE A 81 12.62 3.23 8.04
C PHE A 81 11.33 2.57 8.49
N ASN A 82 10.20 2.97 7.90
CA ASN A 82 8.94 2.28 8.02
C ASN A 82 8.70 1.48 6.74
N PHE A 83 8.34 0.22 6.92
CA PHE A 83 8.00 -0.70 5.84
C PHE A 83 6.51 -0.97 5.92
N LEU A 84 5.76 -0.48 4.92
CA LEU A 84 4.31 -0.54 4.91
C LEU A 84 3.88 -1.79 4.15
N GLY A 85 3.28 -2.74 4.87
CA GLY A 85 2.70 -3.94 4.28
C GLY A 85 1.30 -3.68 3.71
N PRO A 86 0.90 -4.43 2.65
CA PRO A 86 -0.43 -4.34 2.09
C PRO A 86 -1.49 -4.91 3.03
N THR A 87 -2.65 -4.25 3.07
CA THR A 87 -3.89 -4.86 3.57
C THR A 87 -4.80 -5.07 2.36
N THR A 88 -5.09 -6.32 2.00
CA THR A 88 -6.03 -6.63 0.93
C THR A 88 -7.45 -6.35 1.40
N CYS A 89 -8.12 -5.39 0.75
CA CYS A 89 -9.48 -4.96 1.07
C CYS A 89 -10.54 -5.67 0.22
N TYR A 90 -10.15 -6.13 -0.95
CA TYR A 90 -11.01 -6.90 -1.84
C TYR A 90 -10.17 -7.78 -2.76
N THR A 91 -10.68 -8.98 -3.06
CA THR A 91 -10.16 -9.85 -4.12
C THR A 91 -11.32 -10.22 -5.03
N SER A 92 -11.18 -10.02 -6.34
CA SER A 92 -12.18 -10.45 -7.32
C SER A 92 -12.26 -11.97 -7.35
N ALA A 93 -13.47 -12.51 -7.43
CA ALA A 93 -13.65 -13.95 -7.40
C ALA A 93 -13.05 -14.61 -8.65
N ALA A 94 -12.57 -15.86 -8.49
CA ALA A 94 -12.06 -16.64 -9.60
C ALA A 94 -13.13 -16.80 -10.70
N ALA A 95 -12.72 -16.68 -11.96
CA ALA A 95 -13.57 -16.79 -13.14
C ALA A 95 -14.67 -15.72 -13.29
N THR A 96 -14.57 -14.60 -12.56
CA THR A 96 -15.47 -13.45 -12.72
C THR A 96 -14.71 -12.14 -12.73
N LYS A 97 -15.29 -11.14 -13.39
CA LYS A 97 -14.82 -9.76 -13.31
C LYS A 97 -15.63 -8.99 -12.26
N SER A 98 -15.02 -7.96 -11.71
CA SER A 98 -15.69 -7.01 -10.82
C SER A 98 -15.37 -5.58 -11.26
N ILE A 99 -16.19 -4.62 -10.89
CA ILE A 99 -15.90 -3.20 -11.11
C ILE A 99 -15.84 -2.53 -9.75
N LEU A 100 -14.68 -1.94 -9.42
CA LEU A 100 -14.58 -0.99 -8.34
C LEU A 100 -15.26 0.31 -8.78
N ILE A 101 -16.37 0.66 -8.13
CA ILE A 101 -17.15 1.87 -8.43
C ILE A 101 -16.60 3.04 -7.65
N GLY A 102 -16.18 2.79 -6.40
CA GLY A 102 -15.61 3.80 -5.53
C GLY A 102 -15.31 3.23 -4.15
N GLY A 103 -14.78 4.09 -3.27
CA GLY A 103 -14.47 3.69 -1.91
C GLY A 103 -14.26 4.86 -0.97
N THR A 104 -14.51 4.62 0.30
CA THR A 104 -14.23 5.56 1.40
C THR A 104 -13.19 4.96 2.32
N PHE A 105 -12.19 5.77 2.67
CA PHE A 105 -11.04 5.40 3.49
C PHE A 105 -10.99 6.36 4.69
N ALA A 106 -11.51 5.92 5.83
CA ALA A 106 -11.68 6.75 7.02
C ALA A 106 -10.52 6.59 8.00
N ASN A 107 -9.92 7.70 8.44
CA ASN A 107 -8.87 7.70 9.44
C ASN A 107 -9.45 7.53 10.85
N LEU A 108 -9.05 6.46 11.52
CA LEU A 108 -9.48 6.12 12.88
C LEU A 108 -8.57 6.70 13.97
N THR A 109 -7.44 7.29 13.57
CA THR A 109 -6.40 7.73 14.52
C THR A 109 -6.56 9.19 14.92
N ALA A 110 -5.89 9.57 16.00
CA ALA A 110 -5.84 10.96 16.47
C ALA A 110 -4.86 11.83 15.68
N ASN A 111 -4.12 11.24 14.72
CA ASN A 111 -3.12 11.92 13.90
C ASN A 111 -3.45 11.79 12.40
N SER A 112 -2.87 12.66 11.58
CA SER A 112 -2.90 12.47 10.13
C SER A 112 -2.09 11.23 9.75
N VAL A 113 -2.61 10.42 8.80
CA VAL A 113 -1.90 9.27 8.23
C VAL A 113 -1.84 9.41 6.72
N ASN A 114 -0.78 8.93 6.10
CA ASN A 114 -0.70 8.86 4.65
C ASN A 114 -1.21 7.52 4.16
N LEU A 115 -2.05 7.59 3.14
CA LEU A 115 -2.76 6.47 2.54
C LEU A 115 -2.25 6.24 1.11
N THR A 116 -1.99 4.98 0.75
CA THR A 116 -1.83 4.55 -0.64
C THR A 116 -2.84 3.46 -0.94
N VAL A 117 -3.57 3.61 -2.05
CA VAL A 117 -4.54 2.64 -2.56
C VAL A 117 -4.06 2.17 -3.92
N GLU A 118 -4.05 0.88 -4.15
CA GLU A 118 -3.62 0.28 -5.42
C GLU A 118 -4.55 -0.86 -5.86
N VAL A 119 -4.53 -1.11 -7.16
CA VAL A 119 -5.02 -2.36 -7.76
C VAL A 119 -3.80 -3.21 -8.10
N TYR A 120 -3.84 -4.46 -7.69
CA TYR A 120 -2.87 -5.48 -8.07
C TYR A 120 -3.50 -6.38 -9.14
N ASP A 121 -2.93 -6.37 -10.34
CA ASP A 121 -3.24 -7.29 -11.42
C ASP A 121 -2.46 -8.58 -11.17
N SER A 122 -3.16 -9.61 -10.73
CA SER A 122 -2.56 -10.89 -10.35
C SER A 122 -2.06 -11.68 -11.55
N SER A 123 -2.59 -11.43 -12.73
CA SER A 123 -2.24 -12.14 -13.96
C SER A 123 -0.94 -11.62 -14.58
N ALA A 124 -0.69 -10.33 -14.47
CA ALA A 124 0.50 -9.67 -14.99
C ALA A 124 1.58 -9.45 -13.91
N ASP A 125 1.27 -9.69 -12.63
CA ASP A 125 2.13 -9.40 -11.47
C ASP A 125 2.55 -7.93 -11.43
N VAL A 126 1.61 -7.03 -11.66
CA VAL A 126 1.83 -5.58 -11.64
C VAL A 126 0.83 -4.86 -10.75
N THR A 127 1.21 -3.68 -10.27
CA THR A 127 0.35 -2.82 -9.45
C THR A 127 0.10 -1.48 -10.12
N GLY A 128 -1.17 -1.03 -10.09
CA GLY A 128 -1.57 0.32 -10.47
C GLY A 128 -1.97 1.14 -9.24
N ILE A 129 -1.35 2.31 -9.03
CA ILE A 129 -1.69 3.19 -7.91
C ILE A 129 -2.93 4.00 -8.29
N LEU A 130 -3.99 3.88 -7.49
CA LEU A 130 -5.20 4.71 -7.59
C LEU A 130 -5.06 6.01 -6.79
N ALA A 131 -4.40 5.93 -5.63
CA ALA A 131 -4.10 7.08 -4.78
C ALA A 131 -2.76 6.84 -4.08
N GLY A 132 -1.79 7.73 -4.28
CA GLY A 132 -0.42 7.56 -3.77
C GLY A 132 -0.09 8.57 -2.67
N ASN A 133 0.24 8.08 -1.47
CA ASN A 133 0.72 8.89 -0.36
C ASN A 133 -0.19 10.08 0.00
N ILE A 134 -1.51 9.88 -0.02
CA ILE A 134 -2.52 10.91 0.26
C ILE A 134 -2.61 11.13 1.77
N PRO A 135 -2.42 12.35 2.28
CA PRO A 135 -2.63 12.65 3.68
C PRO A 135 -4.13 12.62 4.01
N VAL A 136 -4.52 11.79 4.97
CA VAL A 136 -5.88 11.71 5.53
C VAL A 136 -5.84 12.27 6.94
N PRO A 137 -6.36 13.50 7.16
CA PRO A 137 -6.37 14.11 8.49
C PRO A 137 -7.18 13.31 9.51
N THR A 138 -6.91 13.54 10.80
CA THR A 138 -7.70 12.93 11.88
C THR A 138 -9.19 13.28 11.73
N GLY A 139 -10.06 12.31 11.98
CA GLY A 139 -11.52 12.48 11.91
C GLY A 139 -12.07 12.74 10.51
N SER A 140 -11.26 12.51 9.46
CA SER A 140 -11.66 12.68 8.06
C SER A 140 -11.55 11.38 7.27
N SER A 141 -11.97 11.44 6.01
CA SER A 141 -11.83 10.33 5.07
C SER A 141 -11.38 10.81 3.70
N PHE A 142 -10.64 9.96 3.01
CA PHE A 142 -10.38 10.06 1.57
C PHE A 142 -11.47 9.29 0.82
N VAL A 143 -11.90 9.79 -0.34
CA VAL A 143 -12.93 9.15 -1.15
C VAL A 143 -12.45 9.00 -2.58
N ILE A 144 -12.50 7.77 -3.10
CA ILE A 144 -12.39 7.49 -4.53
C ILE A 144 -13.82 7.48 -5.07
N SER A 145 -14.13 8.41 -5.99
CA SER A 145 -15.44 8.57 -6.60
C SER A 145 -15.51 7.94 -8.00
N ASP A 146 -16.67 8.06 -8.65
CA ASP A 146 -17.00 7.50 -9.96
C ASP A 146 -15.97 7.66 -11.08
N ALA A 147 -15.13 8.70 -11.03
CA ALA A 147 -14.06 8.89 -12.02
C ALA A 147 -12.94 7.85 -11.95
N GLY A 148 -12.85 7.12 -10.84
CA GLY A 148 -11.84 6.09 -10.59
C GLY A 148 -12.36 4.66 -10.77
N LYS A 149 -13.37 4.42 -11.61
CA LYS A 149 -13.86 3.07 -11.89
C LYS A 149 -12.73 2.21 -12.47
N SER A 150 -12.47 1.08 -11.84
CA SER A 150 -11.48 0.12 -12.31
C SER A 150 -12.11 -1.24 -12.49
N VAL A 151 -11.82 -1.88 -13.62
CA VAL A 151 -12.16 -3.29 -13.83
C VAL A 151 -11.13 -4.13 -13.11
N LEU A 152 -11.61 -5.07 -12.33
CA LEU A 152 -10.81 -6.08 -11.63
C LEU A 152 -11.09 -7.42 -12.33
N GLU A 153 -10.09 -7.98 -12.96
CA GLU A 153 -10.16 -9.32 -13.54
C GLU A 153 -10.23 -10.39 -12.43
N ALA A 154 -10.34 -11.65 -12.80
CA ALA A 154 -10.33 -12.73 -11.81
C ALA A 154 -9.07 -12.70 -10.94
N THR A 155 -9.24 -12.77 -9.63
CA THR A 155 -8.17 -12.75 -8.62
C THR A 155 -7.41 -11.45 -8.43
N ASP A 156 -7.74 -10.39 -9.15
CA ASP A 156 -7.20 -9.06 -8.90
C ASP A 156 -7.60 -8.53 -7.52
N GLU A 157 -6.74 -7.71 -6.94
CA GLU A 157 -6.93 -7.20 -5.58
C GLU A 157 -6.96 -5.69 -5.50
N VAL A 158 -7.75 -5.17 -4.57
CA VAL A 158 -7.62 -3.79 -4.08
C VAL A 158 -6.84 -3.84 -2.76
N ARG A 159 -5.70 -3.20 -2.74
CA ARG A 159 -4.77 -3.17 -1.59
C ARG A 159 -4.63 -1.76 -1.04
N VAL A 160 -4.42 -1.68 0.27
CA VAL A 160 -4.25 -0.44 1.01
C VAL A 160 -2.97 -0.51 1.83
N TYR A 161 -2.21 0.59 1.82
CA TYR A 161 -1.07 0.81 2.70
C TYR A 161 -1.29 2.11 3.46
N CYS A 162 -0.86 2.17 4.70
CA CYS A 162 -0.85 3.41 5.43
C CYS A 162 0.33 3.50 6.41
N THR A 163 0.68 4.74 6.79
CA THR A 163 1.86 5.03 7.63
C THR A 163 1.65 4.74 9.12
N SER A 164 0.49 4.19 9.49
CA SER A 164 0.19 3.77 10.86
C SER A 164 -0.53 2.43 10.87
N THR A 165 -0.21 1.58 11.84
CA THR A 165 -0.84 0.27 12.01
C THR A 165 -2.31 0.44 12.45
N ASN A 166 -3.20 -0.36 11.87
CA ASN A 166 -4.64 -0.41 12.20
C ASN A 166 -5.36 0.95 12.10
N ALA A 167 -4.97 1.78 11.14
CA ALA A 167 -5.32 3.20 11.14
C ALA A 167 -6.53 3.56 10.27
N ILE A 168 -6.86 2.76 9.27
CA ILE A 168 -7.87 3.10 8.25
C ILE A 168 -8.99 2.05 8.21
N ASP A 169 -10.25 2.50 8.25
CA ASP A 169 -11.40 1.69 7.85
C ASP A 169 -11.73 1.96 6.38
N VAL A 170 -11.96 0.89 5.64
CA VAL A 170 -12.22 0.91 4.19
C VAL A 170 -13.61 0.40 3.90
N ASN A 171 -14.38 1.13 3.10
CA ASN A 171 -15.65 0.69 2.55
C ASN A 171 -15.63 0.86 1.03
N LEU A 172 -15.60 -0.24 0.30
CA LEU A 172 -15.57 -0.28 -1.16
C LEU A 172 -16.97 -0.58 -1.72
N SER A 173 -17.34 0.13 -2.77
CA SER A 173 -18.56 -0.17 -3.58
C SER A 173 -18.14 -0.97 -4.80
N ILE A 174 -18.59 -2.21 -4.90
CA ILE A 174 -18.18 -3.17 -5.92
C ILE A 174 -19.42 -3.67 -6.68
N LEU A 175 -19.33 -3.69 -8.01
CA LEU A 175 -20.25 -4.44 -8.88
C LEU A 175 -19.55 -5.77 -9.20
N THR A 176 -20.14 -6.89 -8.83
CA THR A 176 -19.62 -8.24 -9.05
C THR A 176 -20.40 -8.97 -10.15
N GLY A 177 -19.79 -10.01 -10.73
CA GLY A 177 -20.44 -10.87 -11.72
C GLY A 177 -20.54 -10.25 -13.11
N VAL A 178 -19.68 -9.28 -13.42
CA VAL A 178 -19.57 -8.69 -14.76
C VAL A 178 -18.95 -9.72 -15.71
N SER A 179 -19.55 -9.92 -16.88
CA SER A 179 -19.10 -10.88 -17.91
C SER A 179 -18.46 -10.16 -19.10
#